data_a44a16f24019291afdf860137deb6fe9
#
_entry.id   a44a16f24019291afdf860137deb6fe9
#
_cell.length_a   1.000
_cell.length_b   1.000
_cell.length_c   1.000
_cell.angle_alpha   90.00
_cell.angle_beta   90.00
_cell.angle_gamma   90.00
#
_symmetry.space_group_name_H-M   'P 1'
#
loop_
_entity.id
_entity.type
_entity.pdbx_description
1 polymer ?
#
loop_
_entity_poly.entity_id
_entity_poly.type
_entity_poly.pdbx_seq_one_letter_code
_entity_poly.pdbx_strand_id
1 'polypeptide(L)'
;MNIFVTDPSPTVSAQVLPDKHIVKMPLESCQMLAIVCSEKWGHGYGEIHKKDGEPYKTDKGAFRGHPCTVWANESNINAWWLVAHAMALCEEYTHRYGKVHSCENTVLEAGHLIPFTLERPKSFAFAGPDEFKYDTSIDTFTAYKRYISSKPWVAFNYLRDPSRPVSYTHLTLPTRIR
;
A
#
# COMPACT_ATOMS: atom_id res chain seq x y z
N MET A 1 2.41 -3.59 8.90
CA MET A 1 2.03 -2.29 8.29
C MET A 1 3.02 -1.97 7.20
N ASN A 2 2.54 -1.65 6.01
CA ASN A 2 3.42 -1.32 4.88
C ASN A 2 2.64 -0.65 3.74
N ILE A 3 3.37 -0.08 2.77
CA ILE A 3 2.80 0.43 1.51
C ILE A 3 3.28 -0.34 0.28
N PHE A 4 4.39 -1.08 0.39
CA PHE A 4 4.96 -1.88 -0.69
C PHE A 4 4.95 -1.16 -2.05
N VAL A 5 5.48 0.05 -2.09
CA VAL A 5 5.51 0.85 -3.31
C VAL A 5 6.63 0.35 -4.24
N THR A 6 6.24 -0.21 -5.38
CA THR A 6 7.16 -0.80 -6.36
C THR A 6 7.29 0.03 -7.62
N ASP A 7 6.49 1.09 -7.75
CA ASP A 7 6.48 1.98 -8.91
C ASP A 7 5.86 3.32 -8.50
N PRO A 8 6.26 4.44 -9.10
CA PRO A 8 5.63 5.74 -8.85
C PRO A 8 4.13 5.76 -9.19
N SER A 9 3.70 4.96 -10.17
CA SER A 9 2.28 4.80 -10.50
C SER A 9 1.59 3.93 -9.47
N PRO A 10 0.53 4.42 -8.83
CA PRO A 10 -0.25 3.61 -7.90
C PRO A 10 -0.80 2.32 -8.53
N THR A 11 -1.24 2.40 -9.76
CA THR A 11 -1.82 1.26 -10.49
C THR A 11 -0.75 0.21 -10.80
N VAL A 12 0.37 0.62 -11.36
CA VAL A 12 1.48 -0.30 -11.67
C VAL A 12 2.04 -0.91 -10.40
N SER A 13 2.20 -0.10 -9.35
CA SER A 13 2.67 -0.58 -8.04
C SER A 13 1.76 -1.68 -7.49
N ALA A 14 0.45 -1.51 -7.56
CA ALA A 14 -0.51 -2.50 -7.07
C ALA A 14 -0.49 -3.79 -7.89
N GLN A 15 -0.43 -3.68 -9.21
CA GLN A 15 -0.58 -4.82 -10.12
C GLN A 15 0.49 -5.89 -9.95
N VAL A 16 1.69 -5.53 -9.55
CA VAL A 16 2.80 -6.48 -9.42
C VAL A 16 2.93 -7.12 -8.04
N LEU A 17 2.07 -6.78 -7.10
CA LEU A 17 2.13 -7.34 -5.74
C LEU A 17 1.63 -8.80 -5.72
N PRO A 18 2.21 -9.65 -4.84
CA PRO A 18 1.75 -11.03 -4.70
C PRO A 18 0.33 -11.11 -4.13
N ASP A 19 -0.33 -12.24 -4.35
CA ASP A 19 -1.72 -12.46 -3.93
C ASP A 19 -1.98 -12.11 -2.47
N LYS A 20 -1.06 -12.50 -1.57
CA LYS A 20 -1.18 -12.18 -0.14
C LYS A 20 -1.25 -10.68 0.12
N HIS A 21 -0.48 -9.89 -0.62
CA HIS A 21 -0.47 -8.43 -0.45
C HIS A 21 -1.74 -7.80 -1.03
N ILE A 22 -2.23 -8.33 -2.15
CA ILE A 22 -3.49 -7.86 -2.74
C ILE A 22 -4.66 -8.05 -1.76
N VAL A 23 -4.67 -9.16 -1.03
CA VAL A 23 -5.70 -9.43 -0.02
C VAL A 23 -5.58 -8.51 1.20
N LYS A 24 -4.36 -8.32 1.72
CA LYS A 24 -4.13 -7.71 3.02
C LYS A 24 -3.89 -6.20 2.98
N MET A 25 -3.21 -5.70 1.96
CA MET A 25 -2.75 -4.30 1.95
C MET A 25 -3.88 -3.26 1.90
N PRO A 26 -5.05 -3.50 1.29
CA PRO A 26 -6.16 -2.55 1.43
C PRO A 26 -6.54 -2.27 2.87
N LEU A 27 -6.55 -3.29 3.74
CA LEU A 27 -6.83 -3.10 5.16
C LEU A 27 -5.78 -2.22 5.84
N GLU A 28 -4.50 -2.50 5.61
CA GLU A 28 -3.42 -1.70 6.20
C GLU A 28 -3.45 -0.26 5.70
N SER A 29 -3.78 -0.04 4.43
CA SER A 29 -3.98 1.30 3.90
C SER A 29 -5.12 2.04 4.60
N CYS A 30 -6.23 1.37 4.83
CA CYS A 30 -7.36 1.96 5.58
C CYS A 30 -6.96 2.33 7.02
N GLN A 31 -6.17 1.50 7.68
CA GLN A 31 -5.68 1.78 9.02
C GLN A 31 -4.80 3.04 9.05
N MET A 32 -3.92 3.20 8.08
CA MET A 32 -3.10 4.42 7.95
C MET A 32 -3.96 5.64 7.62
N LEU A 33 -4.88 5.51 6.68
CA LEU A 33 -5.78 6.60 6.27
C LEU A 33 -6.70 7.05 7.40
N ALA A 34 -7.11 6.13 8.27
CA ALA A 34 -7.89 6.47 9.47
C ALA A 34 -7.12 7.43 10.38
N ILE A 35 -5.83 7.19 10.57
CA ILE A 35 -4.96 8.09 11.35
C ILE A 35 -4.82 9.43 10.64
N VAL A 36 -4.57 9.43 9.33
CA VAL A 36 -4.44 10.66 8.55
C VAL A 36 -5.69 11.53 8.63
N CYS A 37 -6.85 10.92 8.55
CA CYS A 37 -8.14 11.64 8.62
C CYS A 37 -8.54 12.03 10.03
N SER A 38 -7.98 11.40 11.06
CA SER A 38 -8.35 11.66 12.46
C SER A 38 -8.02 13.08 12.90
N GLU A 39 -8.84 13.60 13.79
CA GLU A 39 -8.63 14.93 14.35
C GLU A 39 -7.44 14.98 15.29
N LYS A 40 -7.28 13.95 16.11
CA LYS A 40 -6.25 13.91 17.15
C LYS A 40 -4.85 13.70 16.62
N TRP A 41 -4.68 12.84 15.62
CA TRP A 41 -3.36 12.39 15.16
C TRP A 41 -3.03 12.80 13.72
N GLY A 42 -4.05 13.19 12.97
CA GLY A 42 -3.93 13.56 11.57
C GLY A 42 -4.38 14.98 11.29
N HIS A 43 -5.09 15.16 10.21
CA HIS A 43 -5.48 16.47 9.69
C HIS A 43 -6.94 16.84 9.97
N GLY A 44 -7.70 15.98 10.64
CA GLY A 44 -9.10 16.27 10.94
C GLY A 44 -10.00 16.27 9.71
N TYR A 45 -9.68 15.51 8.68
CA TYR A 45 -10.51 15.47 7.47
C TYR A 45 -11.86 14.80 7.69
N GLY A 46 -11.98 13.94 8.69
CA GLY A 46 -13.22 13.28 9.05
C GLY A 46 -13.01 11.84 9.48
N GLU A 47 -14.13 11.19 9.78
CA GLU A 47 -14.16 9.81 10.24
C GLU A 47 -14.37 8.87 9.04
N ILE A 48 -13.59 7.80 8.95
CA ILE A 48 -13.85 6.73 7.98
C ILE A 48 -14.38 5.49 8.69
N HIS A 49 -15.18 4.70 7.98
CA HIS A 49 -15.95 3.61 8.53
C HIS A 49 -15.55 2.26 7.96
N LYS A 50 -15.61 1.24 8.81
CA LYS A 50 -15.41 -0.14 8.40
C LYS A 50 -16.62 -0.66 7.62
N LYS A 51 -16.49 -1.86 7.05
CA LYS A 51 -17.56 -2.52 6.29
C LYS A 51 -18.89 -2.61 7.06
N ASP A 52 -18.83 -2.81 8.38
CA ASP A 52 -20.02 -2.92 9.23
C ASP A 52 -20.65 -1.58 9.60
N GLY A 53 -20.10 -0.47 9.12
CA GLY A 53 -20.58 0.88 9.43
C GLY A 53 -19.98 1.50 10.68
N GLU A 54 -19.23 0.75 11.46
CA GLU A 54 -18.55 1.28 12.64
C GLU A 54 -17.33 2.13 12.25
N PRO A 55 -17.10 3.26 12.91
CA PRO A 55 -15.93 4.07 12.61
C PRO A 55 -14.64 3.37 13.01
N TYR A 56 -13.56 3.67 12.30
CA TYR A 56 -12.23 3.27 12.75
C TYR A 56 -11.91 3.98 14.07
N LYS A 57 -11.48 3.21 15.07
CA LYS A 57 -11.09 3.76 16.37
C LYS A 57 -9.67 4.30 16.29
N THR A 58 -9.52 5.61 16.46
CA THR A 58 -8.24 6.29 16.38
C THR A 58 -7.82 6.98 17.68
N ASP A 59 -8.61 6.86 18.73
CA ASP A 59 -8.37 7.49 20.03
C ASP A 59 -7.00 7.16 20.62
N LYS A 60 -6.56 5.92 20.50
CA LYS A 60 -5.25 5.46 20.97
C LYS A 60 -4.12 5.71 19.97
N GLY A 61 -4.43 6.08 18.76
CA GLY A 61 -3.44 6.34 17.71
C GLY A 61 -2.57 5.15 17.37
N ALA A 62 -3.16 3.96 17.30
CA ALA A 62 -2.43 2.78 16.86
C ALA A 62 -1.81 3.03 15.48
N PHE A 63 -0.55 2.63 15.31
CA PHE A 63 0.24 2.80 14.08
C PHE A 63 0.59 4.25 13.70
N ARG A 64 0.25 5.26 14.49
CA ARG A 64 0.56 6.66 14.17
C ARG A 64 2.06 6.93 13.99
N GLY A 65 2.90 6.19 14.69
CA GLY A 65 4.36 6.33 14.63
C GLY A 65 5.04 5.44 13.59
N HIS A 66 4.30 4.58 12.89
CA HIS A 66 4.88 3.72 11.87
C HIS A 66 5.38 4.56 10.67
N PRO A 67 6.56 4.26 10.10
CA PRO A 67 7.14 5.08 9.02
C PRO A 67 6.19 5.34 7.85
N CYS A 68 5.42 4.34 7.45
CA CYS A 68 4.46 4.50 6.35
C CYS A 68 3.28 5.40 6.74
N THR A 69 2.81 5.33 7.98
CA THR A 69 1.74 6.20 8.49
C THR A 69 2.23 7.64 8.60
N VAL A 70 3.44 7.83 9.14
CA VAL A 70 4.07 9.16 9.22
C VAL A 70 4.21 9.77 7.83
N TRP A 71 4.69 8.99 6.86
CA TRP A 71 4.79 9.43 5.47
C TRP A 71 3.43 9.84 4.90
N ALA A 72 2.40 9.00 5.06
CA ALA A 72 1.06 9.31 4.57
C ALA A 72 0.48 10.58 5.20
N ASN A 73 0.85 10.84 6.46
CA ASN A 73 0.36 11.98 7.23
C ASN A 73 1.11 13.28 6.97
N GLU A 74 2.23 13.26 6.23
CA GLU A 74 3.03 14.45 5.95
C GLU A 74 2.30 15.48 5.08
N SER A 75 1.49 15.02 4.14
CA SER A 75 0.78 15.89 3.20
C SER A 75 -0.43 15.19 2.59
N ASN A 76 -1.36 15.98 2.04
CA ASN A 76 -2.44 15.42 1.25
C ASN A 76 -1.95 14.77 -0.05
N ILE A 77 -0.79 15.18 -0.55
CA ILE A 77 -0.15 14.57 -1.73
C ILE A 77 0.17 13.10 -1.45
N ASN A 78 0.84 12.83 -0.33
CA ASN A 78 1.16 11.46 0.09
C ASN A 78 -0.11 10.66 0.42
N ALA A 79 -1.03 11.26 1.16
CA ALA A 79 -2.29 10.62 1.53
C ALA A 79 -3.14 10.26 0.30
N TRP A 80 -3.21 11.15 -0.68
CA TRP A 80 -3.97 10.90 -1.91
C TRP A 80 -3.34 9.80 -2.75
N TRP A 81 -2.00 9.75 -2.81
CA TRP A 81 -1.31 8.63 -3.47
C TRP A 81 -1.68 7.30 -2.80
N LEU A 82 -1.73 7.27 -1.47
CA LEU A 82 -2.12 6.07 -0.72
C LEU A 82 -3.57 5.67 -1.02
N VAL A 83 -4.49 6.62 -1.13
CA VAL A 83 -5.87 6.37 -1.57
C VAL A 83 -5.89 5.75 -2.96
N ALA A 84 -5.19 6.35 -3.91
CA ALA A 84 -5.13 5.85 -5.28
C ALA A 84 -4.51 4.44 -5.36
N HIS A 85 -3.48 4.17 -4.58
CA HIS A 85 -2.87 2.85 -4.48
C HIS A 85 -3.82 1.82 -3.86
N ALA A 86 -4.51 2.20 -2.79
CA ALA A 86 -5.49 1.32 -2.15
C ALA A 86 -6.66 1.00 -3.06
N MET A 87 -7.13 1.98 -3.86
CA MET A 87 -8.14 1.72 -4.89
C MET A 87 -7.63 0.76 -5.96
N ALA A 88 -6.40 0.95 -6.43
CA ALA A 88 -5.78 0.05 -7.40
C ALA A 88 -5.61 -1.38 -6.83
N LEU A 89 -5.30 -1.51 -5.54
CA LEU A 89 -5.27 -2.80 -4.85
C LEU A 89 -6.66 -3.46 -4.82
N CYS A 90 -7.71 -2.70 -4.56
CA CYS A 90 -9.08 -3.21 -4.58
C CYS A 90 -9.51 -3.64 -6.00
N GLU A 91 -9.14 -2.89 -7.02
CA GLU A 91 -9.39 -3.24 -8.42
C GLU A 91 -8.63 -4.52 -8.81
N GLU A 92 -7.38 -4.63 -8.40
CA GLU A 92 -6.57 -5.83 -8.64
C GLU A 92 -7.13 -7.05 -7.89
N TYR A 93 -7.64 -6.84 -6.68
CA TYR A 93 -8.35 -7.89 -5.93
C TYR A 93 -9.56 -8.40 -6.70
N THR A 94 -10.38 -7.50 -7.25
CA THR A 94 -11.53 -7.87 -8.06
C THR A 94 -11.11 -8.62 -9.32
N HIS A 95 -10.04 -8.18 -9.97
CA HIS A 95 -9.48 -8.87 -11.14
C HIS A 95 -9.04 -10.30 -10.81
N ARG A 96 -8.33 -10.49 -9.69
CA ARG A 96 -7.78 -11.80 -9.30
C ARG A 96 -8.79 -12.74 -8.68
N TYR A 97 -9.75 -12.22 -7.91
CA TYR A 97 -10.66 -13.05 -7.09
C TYR A 97 -12.12 -12.99 -7.55
N GLY A 98 -12.48 -12.11 -8.48
CA GLY A 98 -13.82 -12.01 -9.01
C GLY A 98 -14.86 -11.47 -8.04
N LYS A 99 -14.44 -10.76 -6.99
CA LYS A 99 -15.34 -10.17 -5.99
C LYS A 99 -14.80 -8.85 -5.47
N VAL A 100 -15.67 -8.04 -4.88
CA VAL A 100 -15.34 -6.72 -4.33
C VAL A 100 -14.61 -6.89 -2.99
N HIS A 101 -13.50 -6.19 -2.82
CA HIS A 101 -12.77 -6.19 -1.54
C HIS A 101 -13.58 -5.46 -0.46
N SER A 102 -13.59 -6.03 0.75
CA SER A 102 -14.37 -5.47 1.87
C SER A 102 -13.95 -4.05 2.27
N CYS A 103 -12.75 -3.61 1.94
CA CYS A 103 -12.25 -2.28 2.27
C CYS A 103 -12.54 -1.23 1.17
N GLU A 104 -13.09 -1.60 0.02
CA GLU A 104 -13.24 -0.68 -1.10
C GLU A 104 -14.03 0.57 -0.75
N ASN A 105 -15.18 0.41 -0.07
CA ASN A 105 -16.01 1.55 0.34
C ASN A 105 -15.30 2.46 1.33
N THR A 106 -14.50 1.89 2.23
CA THR A 106 -13.70 2.68 3.19
C THR A 106 -12.66 3.53 2.46
N VAL A 107 -12.00 2.96 1.46
CA VAL A 107 -11.01 3.68 0.64
C VAL A 107 -11.68 4.82 -0.13
N LEU A 108 -12.85 4.57 -0.72
CA LEU A 108 -13.63 5.60 -1.41
C LEU A 108 -14.02 6.74 -0.47
N GLU A 109 -14.45 6.41 0.74
CA GLU A 109 -14.78 7.40 1.77
C GLU A 109 -13.58 8.28 2.11
N ALA A 110 -12.41 7.68 2.34
CA ALA A 110 -11.18 8.42 2.58
C ALA A 110 -10.85 9.35 1.40
N GLY A 111 -11.05 8.90 0.19
CA GLY A 111 -10.84 9.70 -1.02
C GLY A 111 -11.78 10.90 -1.12
N HIS A 112 -12.98 10.83 -0.55
CA HIS A 112 -13.90 11.97 -0.49
C HIS A 112 -13.51 12.97 0.61
N LEU A 113 -12.82 12.55 1.66
CA LEU A 113 -12.44 13.39 2.78
C LEU A 113 -11.09 14.08 2.56
N ILE A 114 -10.14 13.40 1.95
CA ILE A 114 -8.79 13.92 1.75
C ILE A 114 -8.79 14.88 0.55
N PRO A 115 -8.21 16.09 0.69
CA PRO A 115 -8.15 17.04 -0.42
C PRO A 115 -7.47 16.44 -1.64
N PHE A 116 -8.17 16.47 -2.78
CA PHE A 116 -7.69 15.93 -4.04
C PHE A 116 -6.47 16.72 -4.55
N THR A 117 -5.53 15.99 -5.16
CA THR A 117 -4.39 16.59 -5.85
C THR A 117 -3.93 15.68 -6.98
N LEU A 118 -3.40 16.28 -8.05
CA LEU A 118 -2.72 15.59 -9.13
C LEU A 118 -1.21 15.52 -8.90
N GLU A 119 -0.71 16.18 -7.87
CA GLU A 119 0.71 16.15 -7.54
C GLU A 119 1.13 14.76 -7.06
N ARG A 120 2.39 14.41 -7.32
CA ARG A 120 2.95 13.14 -6.90
C ARG A 120 3.90 13.32 -5.71
N PRO A 121 3.98 12.33 -4.81
CA PRO A 121 4.95 12.36 -3.72
C PRO A 121 6.38 12.50 -4.24
N LYS A 122 7.20 13.29 -3.55
CA LYS A 122 8.62 13.46 -3.86
C LYS A 122 9.45 12.26 -3.42
N SER A 123 9.01 11.59 -2.37
CA SER A 123 9.67 10.42 -1.82
C SER A 123 8.65 9.49 -1.18
N PHE A 124 9.06 8.26 -0.91
CA PHE A 124 8.22 7.23 -0.30
C PHE A 124 8.92 6.63 0.90
N ALA A 125 8.17 6.32 1.95
CA ALA A 125 8.71 5.60 3.10
C ALA A 125 9.06 4.16 2.71
N PHE A 126 10.16 3.65 3.25
CA PHE A 126 10.53 2.25 3.16
C PHE A 126 10.42 1.59 4.54
N ALA A 127 9.59 0.58 4.64
CA ALA A 127 9.46 -0.24 5.84
C ALA A 127 9.86 -1.68 5.50
N GLY A 128 11.08 -2.03 5.82
CA GLY A 128 11.62 -3.34 5.51
C GLY A 128 13.01 -3.54 6.11
N PRO A 129 13.68 -4.63 5.74
CA PRO A 129 15.00 -4.98 6.29
C PRO A 129 16.05 -3.90 6.05
N ASP A 130 16.95 -3.74 7.02
CA ASP A 130 18.03 -2.77 6.98
C ASP A 130 18.94 -2.95 5.76
N GLU A 131 19.16 -4.19 5.33
CA GLU A 131 19.97 -4.49 4.14
C GLU A 131 19.47 -3.79 2.86
N PHE A 132 18.17 -3.58 2.74
CA PHE A 132 17.59 -2.84 1.62
C PHE A 132 17.39 -1.36 1.95
N LYS A 133 17.04 -1.07 3.20
CA LYS A 133 16.75 0.28 3.67
C LYS A 133 17.95 1.21 3.56
N TYR A 134 19.13 0.71 3.89
CA TYR A 134 20.36 1.50 3.92
C TYR A 134 21.24 1.32 2.69
N ASP A 135 20.79 0.59 1.69
CA ASP A 135 21.52 0.47 0.43
C ASP A 135 21.30 1.72 -0.42
N THR A 136 22.29 2.61 -0.43
CA THR A 136 22.23 3.89 -1.16
C THR A 136 22.38 3.72 -2.67
N SER A 137 22.70 2.52 -3.15
CA SER A 137 22.85 2.24 -4.59
C SER A 137 21.53 1.95 -5.29
N ILE A 138 20.45 1.79 -4.54
CA ILE A 138 19.11 1.48 -5.08
C ILE A 138 18.08 2.51 -4.61
N ASP A 139 17.04 2.70 -5.40
CA ASP A 139 15.90 3.53 -5.02
C ASP A 139 14.90 2.75 -4.15
N THR A 140 13.91 3.44 -3.62
CA THR A 140 12.87 2.84 -2.76
C THR A 140 12.07 1.77 -3.50
N PHE A 141 11.79 1.98 -4.77
CA PHE A 141 11.03 1.02 -5.57
C PHE A 141 11.79 -0.29 -5.73
N THR A 142 13.08 -0.20 -6.04
CA THR A 142 13.97 -1.37 -6.14
C THR A 142 14.10 -2.05 -4.78
N ALA A 143 14.22 -1.29 -3.70
CA ALA A 143 14.29 -1.83 -2.36
C ALA A 143 13.05 -2.67 -2.02
N TYR A 144 11.86 -2.17 -2.32
CA TYR A 144 10.63 -2.93 -2.13
C TYR A 144 10.54 -4.17 -3.00
N LYS A 145 10.94 -4.08 -4.26
CA LYS A 145 10.97 -5.24 -5.16
C LYS A 145 11.87 -6.34 -4.61
N ARG A 146 13.06 -5.97 -4.14
CA ARG A 146 14.00 -6.93 -3.53
C ARG A 146 13.46 -7.50 -2.24
N TYR A 147 12.85 -6.68 -1.40
CA TYR A 147 12.23 -7.13 -0.16
C TYR A 147 11.13 -8.17 -0.42
N ILE A 148 10.20 -7.86 -1.33
CA ILE A 148 9.12 -8.78 -1.70
C ILE A 148 9.72 -10.08 -2.27
N SER A 149 10.69 -9.97 -3.15
CA SER A 149 11.32 -11.11 -3.80
C SER A 149 12.15 -11.97 -2.85
N SER A 150 12.58 -11.42 -1.72
CA SER A 150 13.31 -12.17 -0.69
C SER A 150 12.43 -13.15 0.08
N LYS A 151 11.13 -13.00 0.01
CA LYS A 151 10.19 -13.88 0.74
C LYS A 151 10.15 -15.25 0.09
N PRO A 152 10.30 -16.35 0.88
CA PRO A 152 10.42 -17.71 0.32
C PRO A 152 9.15 -18.18 -0.41
N TRP A 153 8.01 -17.61 -0.10
CA TRP A 153 6.72 -18.00 -0.68
C TRP A 153 6.36 -17.22 -1.95
N VAL A 154 7.14 -16.19 -2.35
CA VAL A 154 6.73 -15.26 -3.42
C VAL A 154 6.54 -15.95 -4.78
N ALA A 155 7.36 -16.94 -5.11
CA ALA A 155 7.28 -17.65 -6.38
C ALA A 155 5.94 -18.39 -6.57
N PHE A 156 5.25 -18.73 -5.48
CA PHE A 156 3.98 -19.44 -5.48
C PHE A 156 2.80 -18.54 -5.13
N ASN A 157 2.97 -17.23 -5.21
CA ASN A 157 1.97 -16.28 -4.73
C ASN A 157 1.47 -15.33 -5.82
N TYR A 158 1.38 -15.85 -7.05
CA TYR A 158 0.76 -15.20 -8.21
C TYR A 158 -0.16 -16.18 -8.95
N LEU A 159 -0.83 -17.06 -8.18
CA LEU A 159 -1.67 -18.10 -8.76
C LEU A 159 -2.92 -17.53 -9.44
N ARG A 160 -3.38 -16.38 -8.99
CA ARG A 160 -4.59 -15.74 -9.51
C ARG A 160 -4.36 -15.01 -10.82
N ASP A 161 -3.13 -14.52 -11.05
CA ASP A 161 -2.70 -14.00 -12.35
C ASP A 161 -1.19 -14.17 -12.50
N PRO A 162 -0.74 -15.27 -13.11
CA PRO A 162 0.70 -15.54 -13.27
C PRO A 162 1.44 -14.55 -14.17
N SER A 163 0.73 -13.71 -14.92
CA SER A 163 1.36 -12.71 -15.79
C SER A 163 1.85 -11.47 -15.03
N ARG A 164 1.31 -11.22 -13.84
CA ARG A 164 1.55 -9.99 -13.07
C ARG A 164 2.99 -9.76 -12.62
N PRO A 165 3.77 -10.79 -12.21
CA PRO A 165 5.12 -10.56 -11.68
C PRO A 165 6.18 -10.29 -12.74
N VAL A 166 5.87 -10.32 -14.03
CA VAL A 166 6.86 -10.32 -15.13
C VAL A 166 7.83 -9.15 -15.03
N SER A 167 7.34 -7.95 -14.75
CA SER A 167 8.19 -6.76 -14.78
C SER A 167 9.15 -6.67 -13.59
N TYR A 168 8.84 -7.29 -12.46
CA TYR A 168 9.70 -7.17 -11.29
C TYR A 168 10.42 -8.46 -10.90
N THR A 169 9.88 -9.62 -11.21
CA THR A 169 10.61 -10.88 -11.04
C THR A 169 11.80 -10.97 -11.96
N HIS A 170 11.84 -10.17 -12.99
CA HIS A 170 12.99 -10.00 -13.86
C HIS A 170 14.29 -9.69 -13.10
N LEU A 171 14.18 -9.05 -11.93
CA LEU A 171 15.32 -8.70 -11.09
C LEU A 171 15.84 -9.87 -10.24
N THR A 172 15.04 -10.90 -9.98
CA THR A 172 15.36 -11.90 -8.97
C THR A 172 15.10 -13.33 -9.37
N LEU A 173 14.27 -13.59 -10.37
CA LEU A 173 13.91 -14.93 -10.79
C LEU A 173 15.13 -15.84 -11.08
N PRO A 174 16.19 -15.37 -11.77
CA PRO A 174 17.33 -16.21 -12.07
C PRO A 174 18.00 -16.84 -10.86
N THR A 175 17.94 -16.17 -9.72
CA THR A 175 18.54 -16.67 -8.48
C THR A 175 17.61 -17.52 -7.65
N ARG A 176 16.30 -17.47 -7.90
CA ARG A 176 15.30 -18.15 -7.09
C ARG A 176 14.81 -19.48 -7.64
N ILE A 177 14.83 -19.64 -8.93
CA ILE A 177 14.37 -20.87 -9.58
C ILE A 177 15.46 -21.95 -9.48
N ARG A 178 16.65 -21.58 -9.14
CA ARG A 178 17.77 -22.49 -8.92
C ARG A 178 17.80 -22.96 -7.47
#